data_311472de1d29245c33746eee253d2e75
#
_entry.id   311472de1d29245c33746eee253d2e75
#
_cell.length_a   1.000
_cell.length_b   1.000
_cell.length_c   1.000
_cell.angle_alpha   90.00
_cell.angle_beta   90.00
_cell.angle_gamma   90.00
#
_symmetry.space_group_name_H-M   'P 1'
#
loop_
_entity.id
_entity.type
_entity.pdbx_description
1 polymer ?
#
loop_
_entity_poly.entity_id
_entity_poly.type
_entity_poly.pdbx_seq_one_letter_code
_entity_poly.pdbx_strand_id
1 'polypeptide(L)'
;MNEKPTAPLTGGVHHVGLTVPNLKETNAFFIDVLGFNQIGEVPDYPATFLSDDKIMVTLWQAEDAANATPFDRKNVIGLHHLALIVEDQAALDAMHDRLQIADGTSIEFAPEPLGGGPTRHMMCNIPGGIRVEFIAPAS
;
A
#
# COMPACT_ATOMS: atom_id res chain seq x y z
N MET A 1 15.42 -34.09 7.29
CA MET A 1 15.49 -32.73 6.78
C MET A 1 15.06 -32.67 5.32
N ASN A 2 14.22 -31.72 4.96
CA ASN A 2 13.73 -31.63 3.61
C ASN A 2 14.76 -30.96 2.69
N GLU A 3 14.85 -31.46 1.48
CA GLU A 3 15.66 -30.80 0.47
C GLU A 3 15.03 -29.47 0.08
N LYS A 4 15.89 -28.50 -0.27
CA LYS A 4 15.42 -27.23 -0.81
C LYS A 4 14.74 -27.48 -2.16
N PRO A 5 13.53 -26.95 -2.38
CA PRO A 5 12.89 -27.05 -3.68
C PRO A 5 13.76 -26.44 -4.79
N THR A 6 13.71 -27.02 -5.99
CA THR A 6 14.43 -26.48 -7.16
C THR A 6 13.75 -25.23 -7.71
N ALA A 7 12.47 -25.02 -7.37
CA ALA A 7 11.69 -23.85 -7.75
C ALA A 7 10.70 -23.53 -6.64
N PRO A 8 10.27 -22.26 -6.50
CA PRO A 8 9.22 -21.91 -5.54
C PRO A 8 7.91 -22.63 -5.86
N LEU A 9 7.21 -23.06 -4.81
CA LEU A 9 5.85 -23.61 -4.96
C LEU A 9 4.79 -22.51 -5.05
N THR A 10 5.14 -21.28 -4.62
CA THR A 10 4.25 -20.12 -4.71
C THR A 10 4.33 -19.48 -6.10
N GLY A 11 3.25 -18.83 -6.52
CA GLY A 11 3.16 -18.18 -7.82
C GLY A 11 3.10 -16.66 -7.76
N GLY A 12 3.56 -16.07 -6.65
CA GLY A 12 3.54 -14.62 -6.46
C GLY A 12 2.55 -14.20 -5.39
N VAL A 13 2.35 -12.89 -5.27
CA VAL A 13 1.39 -12.32 -4.31
C VAL A 13 -0.01 -12.33 -4.92
N HIS A 14 -0.98 -12.90 -4.23
CA HIS A 14 -2.38 -12.89 -4.65
C HIS A 14 -3.07 -11.59 -4.19
N HIS A 15 -2.92 -11.27 -2.91
CA HIS A 15 -3.47 -10.03 -2.34
C HIS A 15 -2.69 -9.68 -1.08
N VAL A 16 -2.89 -8.45 -0.62
CA VAL A 16 -2.31 -7.95 0.63
C VAL A 16 -3.44 -7.47 1.52
N GLY A 17 -3.48 -7.96 2.76
CA GLY A 17 -4.45 -7.54 3.76
C GLY A 17 -3.84 -6.54 4.72
N LEU A 18 -4.52 -5.40 4.93
CA LEU A 18 -4.10 -4.35 5.83
C LEU A 18 -5.16 -4.14 6.91
N THR A 19 -4.76 -4.17 8.17
CA THR A 19 -5.63 -3.74 9.27
C THR A 19 -5.48 -2.23 9.43
N VAL A 20 -6.61 -1.53 9.38
CA VAL A 20 -6.64 -0.06 9.38
C VAL A 20 -7.49 0.48 10.54
N PRO A 21 -7.14 1.65 11.07
CA PRO A 21 -7.91 2.21 12.21
C PRO A 21 -9.25 2.80 11.78
N ASN A 22 -9.41 3.22 10.54
CA ASN A 22 -10.65 3.80 10.02
C ASN A 22 -10.86 3.30 8.59
N LEU A 23 -11.64 2.24 8.45
CA LEU A 23 -11.88 1.60 7.16
C LEU A 23 -12.44 2.56 6.12
N LYS A 24 -13.41 3.39 6.49
CA LYS A 24 -14.04 4.33 5.58
C LYS A 24 -13.03 5.32 4.97
N GLU A 25 -12.16 5.86 5.81
CA GLU A 25 -11.14 6.82 5.38
C GLU A 25 -10.10 6.18 4.45
N THR A 26 -9.58 5.02 4.82
CA THR A 26 -8.59 4.32 4.00
C THR A 26 -9.21 3.80 2.71
N ASN A 27 -10.44 3.30 2.77
CA ASN A 27 -11.17 2.85 1.58
C ASN A 27 -11.35 4.00 0.58
N ALA A 28 -11.78 5.17 1.06
CA ALA A 28 -11.93 6.36 0.22
C ALA A 28 -10.60 6.79 -0.42
N PHE A 29 -9.50 6.70 0.32
CA PHE A 29 -8.18 7.01 -0.22
C PHE A 29 -7.82 6.11 -1.40
N PHE A 30 -7.99 4.79 -1.27
CA PHE A 30 -7.70 3.86 -2.36
C PHE A 30 -8.58 4.14 -3.58
N ILE A 31 -9.85 4.44 -3.39
CA ILE A 31 -10.79 4.69 -4.49
C ILE A 31 -10.55 6.07 -5.11
N ASP A 32 -10.57 7.12 -4.31
CA ASP A 32 -10.60 8.50 -4.79
C ASP A 32 -9.22 9.03 -5.17
N VAL A 33 -8.17 8.61 -4.49
CA VAL A 33 -6.80 9.08 -4.74
C VAL A 33 -6.04 8.12 -5.64
N LEU A 34 -6.07 6.82 -5.34
CA LEU A 34 -5.32 5.82 -6.10
C LEU A 34 -6.07 5.25 -7.29
N GLY A 35 -7.40 5.40 -7.35
CA GLY A 35 -8.20 4.92 -8.47
C GLY A 35 -8.53 3.44 -8.43
N PHE A 36 -8.43 2.80 -7.27
CA PHE A 36 -8.85 1.41 -7.10
C PHE A 36 -10.37 1.30 -7.17
N ASN A 37 -10.86 0.11 -7.52
CA ASN A 37 -12.28 -0.22 -7.52
C ASN A 37 -12.57 -1.20 -6.37
N GLN A 38 -13.68 -0.99 -5.68
CA GLN A 38 -14.14 -1.95 -4.68
C GLN A 38 -14.80 -3.13 -5.39
N ILE A 39 -14.28 -4.32 -5.13
CA ILE A 39 -14.75 -5.56 -5.77
C ILE A 39 -15.46 -6.50 -4.80
N GLY A 40 -15.50 -6.17 -3.53
CA GLY A 40 -16.19 -6.97 -2.52
C GLY A 40 -16.13 -6.35 -1.14
N GLU A 41 -16.86 -6.97 -0.22
CA GLU A 41 -16.85 -6.55 1.19
C GLU A 41 -17.30 -7.69 2.10
N VAL A 42 -16.92 -7.56 3.38
CA VAL A 42 -17.46 -8.37 4.49
C VAL A 42 -18.05 -7.38 5.48
N PRO A 43 -19.39 -7.11 5.42
CA PRO A 43 -20.01 -6.04 6.20
C PRO A 43 -19.89 -6.20 7.72
N ASP A 44 -19.91 -7.44 8.20
CA ASP A 44 -19.92 -7.73 9.63
C ASP A 44 -18.56 -7.62 10.30
N TYR A 45 -17.46 -7.70 9.55
CA TYR A 45 -16.11 -7.59 10.12
C TYR A 45 -15.84 -6.17 10.67
N PRO A 46 -15.93 -5.01 9.93
CA PRO A 46 -16.07 -4.85 8.48
C PRO A 46 -14.74 -4.87 7.71
N ALA A 47 -14.83 -5.24 6.47
CA ALA A 47 -13.70 -5.27 5.55
C ALA A 47 -14.15 -4.95 4.13
N THR A 48 -13.23 -4.41 3.32
CA THR A 48 -13.47 -4.16 1.89
C THR A 48 -12.33 -4.73 1.05
N PHE A 49 -12.66 -5.11 -0.17
CA PHE A 49 -11.71 -5.67 -1.12
C PHE A 49 -11.61 -4.74 -2.32
N LEU A 50 -10.39 -4.32 -2.63
CA LEU A 50 -10.10 -3.30 -3.64
C LEU A 50 -9.12 -3.83 -4.66
N SER A 51 -9.26 -3.41 -5.92
CA SER A 51 -8.39 -3.86 -7.00
C SER A 51 -8.04 -2.72 -7.95
N ASP A 52 -6.83 -2.75 -8.49
CA ASP A 52 -6.38 -1.91 -9.60
C ASP A 52 -6.26 -2.73 -10.90
N ASP A 53 -6.92 -3.90 -10.97
CA ASP A 53 -6.86 -4.89 -12.04
C ASP A 53 -5.55 -5.71 -12.12
N LYS A 54 -4.61 -5.42 -11.22
CA LYS A 54 -3.33 -6.15 -11.16
C LYS A 54 -3.11 -6.79 -9.80
N ILE A 55 -3.43 -6.07 -8.74
CA ILE A 55 -3.34 -6.58 -7.37
C ILE A 55 -4.62 -6.27 -6.62
N MET A 56 -4.94 -7.14 -5.68
CA MET A 56 -6.02 -6.92 -4.74
C MET A 56 -5.44 -6.51 -3.39
N VAL A 57 -6.01 -5.47 -2.80
CA VAL A 57 -5.72 -5.02 -1.43
C VAL A 57 -7.00 -5.18 -0.63
N THR A 58 -6.91 -5.84 0.51
CA THR A 58 -8.06 -6.01 1.41
C THR A 58 -7.83 -5.17 2.66
N LEU A 59 -8.85 -4.40 3.02
CA LEU A 59 -8.80 -3.52 4.18
C LEU A 59 -9.70 -4.06 5.27
N TRP A 60 -9.16 -4.16 6.47
CA TRP A 60 -9.82 -4.77 7.63
C TRP A 60 -9.86 -3.75 8.77
N GLN A 61 -11.05 -3.46 9.27
CA GLN A 61 -11.20 -2.52 10.38
C GLN A 61 -10.56 -3.09 11.65
N ALA A 62 -9.70 -2.32 12.30
CA ALA A 62 -9.17 -2.69 13.61
C ALA A 62 -10.32 -2.83 14.61
N GLU A 63 -10.32 -3.90 15.39
CA GLU A 63 -11.39 -4.21 16.32
C GLU A 63 -11.56 -3.12 17.39
N ASP A 64 -10.46 -2.62 17.90
CA ASP A 64 -10.41 -1.53 18.89
C ASP A 64 -9.35 -0.50 18.45
N ALA A 65 -9.74 0.33 17.50
CA ALA A 65 -8.83 1.29 16.89
C ALA A 65 -8.23 2.29 17.88
N ALA A 66 -9.00 2.68 18.90
CA ALA A 66 -8.53 3.65 19.89
C ALA A 66 -7.37 3.11 20.73
N ASN A 67 -7.31 1.80 20.93
CA ASN A 67 -6.27 1.14 21.73
C ASN A 67 -5.32 0.28 20.88
N ALA A 68 -5.45 0.33 19.56
CA ALA A 68 -4.57 -0.42 18.67
C ALA A 68 -3.15 0.15 18.70
N THR A 69 -2.15 -0.72 18.54
CA THR A 69 -0.76 -0.29 18.39
C THR A 69 -0.61 0.43 17.06
N PRO A 70 -0.19 1.71 17.03
CA PRO A 70 -0.01 2.42 15.78
C PRO A 70 1.06 1.78 14.89
N PHE A 71 0.92 1.97 13.59
CA PHE A 71 1.93 1.52 12.64
C PHE A 71 3.31 2.12 12.99
N ASP A 72 4.31 1.27 13.04
CA ASP A 72 5.70 1.67 13.27
C ASP A 72 6.61 0.70 12.53
N ARG A 73 7.17 1.15 11.41
CA ARG A 73 8.03 0.31 10.56
C ARG A 73 9.26 -0.23 11.28
N LYS A 74 9.69 0.44 12.34
CA LYS A 74 10.95 0.11 13.01
C LYS A 74 10.78 -0.86 14.18
N ASN A 75 9.60 -0.93 14.76
CA ASN A 75 9.43 -1.66 16.01
C ASN A 75 8.11 -2.40 16.18
N VAL A 76 7.25 -2.44 15.18
CA VAL A 76 6.07 -3.30 15.18
C VAL A 76 6.29 -4.42 14.19
N ILE A 77 6.22 -5.66 14.67
CA ILE A 77 6.41 -6.83 13.82
C ILE A 77 5.29 -6.90 12.78
N GLY A 78 5.67 -7.03 11.51
CA GLY A 78 4.72 -7.11 10.41
C GLY A 78 5.18 -6.35 9.20
N LEU A 79 4.29 -5.55 8.64
CA LEU A 79 4.56 -4.80 7.42
C LEU A 79 5.55 -3.66 7.67
N HIS A 80 6.66 -3.64 6.91
CA HIS A 80 7.57 -2.51 6.88
C HIS A 80 7.07 -1.43 5.92
N HIS A 81 6.63 -1.85 4.75
CA HIS A 81 5.97 -1.01 3.76
C HIS A 81 5.36 -1.89 2.67
N LEU A 82 4.41 -1.33 1.94
CA LEU A 82 3.84 -1.93 0.75
C LEU A 82 4.32 -1.13 -0.45
N ALA A 83 4.89 -1.78 -1.45
CA ALA A 83 5.34 -1.12 -2.68
C ALA A 83 4.38 -1.41 -3.82
N LEU A 84 3.87 -0.35 -4.44
CA LEU A 84 3.01 -0.42 -5.62
C LEU A 84 3.77 0.15 -6.81
N ILE A 85 3.76 -0.57 -7.91
CA ILE A 85 4.41 -0.11 -9.13
C ILE A 85 3.49 0.87 -9.87
N VAL A 86 4.07 1.95 -10.40
CA VAL A 86 3.41 2.85 -11.34
C VAL A 86 4.00 2.65 -12.74
N GLU A 87 3.25 3.04 -13.76
CA GLU A 87 3.58 2.69 -15.14
C GLU A 87 4.93 3.24 -15.61
N ASP A 88 5.22 4.51 -15.28
CA ASP A 88 6.42 5.20 -15.73
C ASP A 88 6.77 6.37 -14.80
N GLN A 89 7.82 7.11 -15.16
CA GLN A 89 8.30 8.25 -14.38
C GLN A 89 7.26 9.38 -14.31
N ALA A 90 6.52 9.61 -15.39
CA ALA A 90 5.48 10.64 -15.42
C ALA A 90 4.32 10.27 -14.48
N ALA A 91 3.97 8.99 -14.42
CA ALA A 91 2.95 8.49 -13.49
C ALA A 91 3.38 8.67 -12.03
N LEU A 92 4.66 8.47 -11.73
CA LEU A 92 5.20 8.69 -10.38
C LEU A 92 5.07 10.16 -9.97
N ASP A 93 5.45 11.07 -10.87
CA ASP A 93 5.33 12.51 -10.60
C ASP A 93 3.87 12.93 -10.42
N ALA A 94 2.96 12.40 -11.22
CA ALA A 94 1.51 12.65 -11.09
C ALA A 94 0.97 12.11 -9.76
N MET A 95 1.43 10.93 -9.34
CA MET A 95 1.05 10.35 -8.04
C MET A 95 1.51 11.24 -6.90
N HIS A 96 2.74 11.74 -6.97
CA HIS A 96 3.27 12.66 -5.97
C HIS A 96 2.39 13.91 -5.83
N ASP A 97 1.99 14.49 -6.96
CA ASP A 97 1.12 15.66 -6.96
C ASP A 97 -0.22 15.37 -6.26
N ARG A 98 -0.82 14.23 -6.54
CA ARG A 98 -2.08 13.83 -5.89
C ARG A 98 -1.90 13.62 -4.38
N LEU A 99 -0.82 12.97 -4.00
CA LEU A 99 -0.58 12.62 -2.59
C LEU A 99 -0.30 13.85 -1.73
N GLN A 100 0.31 14.89 -2.30
CA GLN A 100 0.59 16.14 -1.58
C GLN A 100 -0.68 16.83 -1.09
N ILE A 101 -1.80 16.67 -1.78
CA ILE A 101 -3.08 17.30 -1.43
C ILE A 101 -4.11 16.32 -0.86
N ALA A 102 -3.77 15.05 -0.75
CA ALA A 102 -4.67 14.03 -0.22
C ALA A 102 -4.76 14.12 1.30
N ASP A 103 -5.99 14.20 1.82
CA ASP A 103 -6.23 14.25 3.26
C ASP A 103 -5.72 12.98 3.94
N GLY A 104 -5.12 13.13 5.12
CA GLY A 104 -4.64 12.00 5.93
C GLY A 104 -3.36 11.36 5.43
N THR A 105 -2.76 11.91 4.38
CA THR A 105 -1.53 11.41 3.76
C THR A 105 -0.35 12.31 4.13
N SER A 106 0.81 11.71 4.40
CA SER A 106 2.05 12.46 4.62
C SER A 106 3.15 11.90 3.72
N ILE A 107 3.94 12.80 3.12
CA ILE A 107 5.06 12.42 2.25
C ILE A 107 6.31 12.25 3.10
N GLU A 108 6.92 11.05 3.05
CA GLU A 108 8.20 10.82 3.71
C GLU A 108 9.35 11.37 2.86
N PHE A 109 9.34 11.02 1.57
CA PHE A 109 10.24 11.65 0.60
C PHE A 109 9.59 11.67 -0.79
N ALA A 110 9.90 12.73 -1.54
CA ALA A 110 9.44 12.93 -2.91
C ALA A 110 10.17 11.97 -3.87
N PRO A 111 9.70 11.83 -5.11
CA PRO A 111 10.37 10.97 -6.09
C PRO A 111 11.86 11.25 -6.20
N GLU A 112 12.64 10.19 -6.07
CA GLU A 112 14.11 10.23 -6.12
C GLU A 112 14.66 8.93 -6.70
N PRO A 113 15.89 8.89 -7.18
CA PRO A 113 16.51 7.65 -7.64
C PRO A 113 16.61 6.62 -6.53
N LEU A 114 16.27 5.38 -6.85
CA LEU A 114 16.45 4.25 -5.95
C LEU A 114 17.90 3.78 -6.06
N GLY A 115 18.66 3.96 -4.98
CA GLY A 115 20.04 3.49 -4.93
C GLY A 115 20.96 4.08 -6.01
N GLY A 116 20.61 5.25 -6.55
CA GLY A 116 21.41 5.90 -7.60
C GLY A 116 21.19 5.35 -9.00
N GLY A 117 20.28 4.40 -9.18
CA GLY A 117 19.95 3.82 -10.48
C GLY A 117 18.85 4.60 -11.22
N PRO A 118 18.42 4.09 -12.39
CA PRO A 118 17.39 4.74 -13.21
C PRO A 118 15.96 4.55 -12.68
N THR A 119 15.72 3.59 -11.80
CA THR A 119 14.45 3.40 -11.12
C THR A 119 14.27 4.53 -10.10
N ARG A 120 13.08 5.12 -10.06
CA ARG A 120 12.74 6.15 -9.08
C ARG A 120 11.58 5.67 -8.20
N HIS A 121 11.56 6.18 -7.01
CA HIS A 121 10.50 5.84 -6.04
C HIS A 121 10.20 7.02 -5.13
N MET A 122 9.07 6.93 -4.45
CA MET A 122 8.69 7.84 -3.38
C MET A 122 8.06 7.04 -2.24
N MET A 123 8.00 7.63 -1.07
CA MET A 123 7.42 6.98 0.11
C MET A 123 6.44 7.92 0.79
N CYS A 124 5.32 7.38 1.22
CA CYS A 124 4.32 8.13 1.98
C CYS A 124 3.69 7.25 3.07
N ASN A 125 2.99 7.91 3.99
CA ASN A 125 2.10 7.24 4.91
C ASN A 125 0.68 7.57 4.46
N ILE A 126 -0.12 6.54 4.22
CA ILE A 126 -1.52 6.69 3.80
C ILE A 126 -2.40 6.95 5.03
N PRO A 127 -3.68 7.30 4.86
CA PRO A 127 -4.58 7.45 6.01
C PRO A 127 -4.54 6.22 6.92
N GLY A 128 -4.32 6.45 8.21
CA GLY A 128 -4.11 5.37 9.18
C GLY A 128 -2.65 5.09 9.50
N GLY A 129 -1.71 5.66 8.74
CA GLY A 129 -0.29 5.63 9.05
C GLY A 129 0.53 4.53 8.38
N ILE A 130 -0.09 3.65 7.62
CA ILE A 130 0.64 2.58 6.92
C ILE A 130 1.56 3.18 5.85
N ARG A 131 2.77 2.65 5.77
CA ARG A 131 3.82 3.15 4.88
C ARG A 131 3.71 2.49 3.51
N VAL A 132 3.58 3.31 2.47
CA VAL A 132 3.42 2.86 1.09
C VAL A 132 4.45 3.51 0.19
N GLU A 133 5.09 2.68 -0.62
CA GLU A 133 6.05 3.11 -1.63
C GLU A 133 5.38 3.06 -3.00
N PHE A 134 5.65 4.07 -3.83
CA PHE A 134 5.32 4.02 -5.25
C PHE A 134 6.62 3.99 -6.01
N ILE A 135 6.75 3.05 -6.95
CA ILE A 135 8.01 2.79 -7.64
C ILE A 135 7.78 2.76 -9.16
N ALA A 136 8.59 3.54 -9.88
CA ALA A 136 8.55 3.60 -11.34
C ALA A 136 9.73 2.82 -11.90
N PRO A 137 9.50 1.94 -12.88
CA PRO A 137 10.58 1.20 -13.49
C PRO A 137 11.51 2.14 -14.28
N ALA A 138 12.71 1.67 -14.56
CA ALA A 138 13.60 2.35 -15.50
C ALA A 138 12.92 2.39 -16.87
N SER A 139 12.92 3.57 -17.48
CA SER A 139 12.33 3.77 -18.80
C SER A 139 13.30 3.44 -19.92
#